data_a45299f47c4b6992eeed6424ab6cc188
#
_entry.id   a45299f47c4b6992eeed6424ab6cc188
#
_cell.length_a   1.000
_cell.length_b   1.000
_cell.length_c   1.000
_cell.angle_alpha   90.00
_cell.angle_beta   90.00
_cell.angle_gamma   90.00
#
_symmetry.space_group_name_H-M   'P 1'
#
loop_
_entity.id
_entity.type
_entity.pdbx_description
1 polymer ?
#
loop_
_entity_poly.entity_id
_entity_poly.type
_entity_poly.pdbx_seq_one_letter_code
_entity_poly.pdbx_strand_id
1 'polypeptide(L)'
;LADTDSVKESLRIKADTDAVWDTVGDFPSYPEWLAEFKESEVLATRQDGWAEQVRFTIGAVGITISMTLAYTYTDDRMTWTLVEGDMLQRLDGGYTIADNGDGTTTLTYELEVVSTVPLPGMVRRRIATKVVKDSLKAIRARAEKA
;
A
#
# COMPACT_ATOMS: atom_id res chain seq x y z
N LEU A 1 9.27 -7.31 -23.37
CA LEU A 1 9.08 -6.28 -22.34
C LEU A 1 7.86 -6.62 -21.48
N ALA A 2 8.05 -6.56 -20.18
CA ALA A 2 6.93 -6.75 -19.26
C ALA A 2 6.04 -5.49 -19.27
N ASP A 3 4.72 -5.72 -19.27
CA ASP A 3 3.76 -4.63 -19.24
C ASP A 3 3.71 -4.00 -17.85
N THR A 4 3.47 -2.69 -17.80
CA THR A 4 3.22 -1.97 -16.57
C THR A 4 1.71 -1.98 -16.29
N ASP A 5 1.35 -2.48 -15.11
CA ASP A 5 -0.02 -2.40 -14.61
C ASP A 5 -0.11 -1.18 -13.69
N SER A 6 -0.97 -0.23 -14.03
CA SER A 6 -1.14 1.02 -13.27
C SER A 6 -2.57 1.11 -12.74
N VAL A 7 -2.70 1.44 -11.46
CA VAL A 7 -3.99 1.60 -10.80
C VAL A 7 -3.95 2.89 -9.97
N LYS A 8 -5.04 3.65 -10.02
CA LYS A 8 -5.23 4.84 -9.17
C LYS A 8 -6.67 4.90 -8.74
N GLU A 9 -6.90 4.91 -7.44
CA GLU A 9 -8.22 4.95 -6.83
C GLU A 9 -8.21 5.89 -5.63
N SER A 10 -9.36 6.48 -5.32
CA SER A 10 -9.53 7.38 -4.18
C SER A 10 -10.81 7.07 -3.44
N LEU A 11 -10.82 7.39 -2.14
CA LEU A 11 -12.06 7.42 -1.37
C LEU A 11 -11.96 8.44 -0.25
N ARG A 12 -13.13 8.78 0.31
CA ARG A 12 -13.24 9.68 1.46
C ARG A 12 -13.30 8.85 2.75
N ILE A 13 -12.55 9.30 3.75
CA ILE A 13 -12.49 8.67 5.07
C ILE A 13 -13.06 9.67 6.08
N LYS A 14 -13.99 9.22 6.91
CA LYS A 14 -14.59 10.03 7.98
C LYS A 14 -13.69 10.00 9.22
N ALA A 15 -12.47 10.48 9.03
CA ALA A 15 -11.46 10.63 10.08
C ALA A 15 -10.49 11.70 9.62
N ASP A 16 -9.80 12.34 10.55
CA ASP A 16 -8.83 13.37 10.22
C ASP A 16 -7.52 12.77 9.64
N THR A 17 -6.64 13.62 9.13
CA THR A 17 -5.40 13.16 8.51
C THR A 17 -4.48 12.43 9.49
N ASP A 18 -4.47 12.83 10.76
CA ASP A 18 -3.66 12.15 11.78
C ASP A 18 -4.07 10.69 11.94
N ALA A 19 -5.36 10.42 12.01
CA ALA A 19 -5.89 9.06 12.12
C ALA A 19 -5.53 8.22 10.89
N VAL A 20 -5.56 8.82 9.70
CA VAL A 20 -5.18 8.13 8.45
C VAL A 20 -3.68 7.84 8.44
N TRP A 21 -2.84 8.82 8.79
CA TRP A 21 -1.40 8.62 8.89
C TRP A 21 -1.03 7.54 9.90
N ASP A 22 -1.67 7.53 11.07
CA ASP A 22 -1.43 6.50 12.09
C ASP A 22 -1.78 5.10 11.57
N THR A 23 -2.83 5.01 10.77
CA THR A 23 -3.28 3.75 10.19
C THR A 23 -2.29 3.23 9.14
N VAL A 24 -1.92 4.05 8.17
CA VAL A 24 -1.02 3.61 7.08
C VAL A 24 0.43 3.48 7.56
N GLY A 25 0.81 4.16 8.62
CA GLY A 25 2.16 4.09 9.19
C GLY A 25 2.38 2.95 10.16
N ASP A 26 1.32 2.28 10.60
CA ASP A 26 1.43 1.16 11.55
C ASP A 26 1.67 -0.16 10.80
N PHE A 27 2.85 -0.27 10.19
CA PHE A 27 3.21 -1.43 9.37
C PHE A 27 3.12 -2.77 10.10
N PRO A 28 3.55 -2.90 11.37
CA PRO A 28 3.47 -4.19 12.05
C PRO A 28 2.05 -4.74 12.19
N SER A 29 1.03 -3.87 12.18
CA SER A 29 -0.36 -4.30 12.34
C SER A 29 -1.03 -4.72 11.02
N TYR A 30 -0.41 -4.48 9.88
CA TYR A 30 -1.02 -4.75 8.56
C TYR A 30 -1.63 -6.16 8.45
N PRO A 31 -0.97 -7.24 8.88
CA PRO A 31 -1.56 -8.57 8.78
C PRO A 31 -2.85 -8.75 9.57
N GLU A 32 -3.12 -7.90 10.55
CA GLU A 32 -4.32 -8.00 11.38
C GLU A 32 -5.57 -7.50 10.67
N TRP A 33 -5.42 -6.61 9.68
CA TRP A 33 -6.57 -5.96 9.05
C TRP A 33 -6.49 -5.84 7.52
N LEU A 34 -5.35 -6.14 6.91
CA LEU A 34 -5.18 -6.20 5.44
C LEU A 34 -5.08 -7.67 5.04
N ALA A 35 -6.15 -8.20 4.44
CA ALA A 35 -6.29 -9.64 4.20
C ALA A 35 -5.17 -10.24 3.35
N GLU A 36 -4.67 -9.49 2.35
CA GLU A 36 -3.61 -9.97 1.47
C GLU A 36 -2.23 -9.94 2.12
N PHE A 37 -2.04 -9.16 3.19
CA PHE A 37 -0.75 -9.04 3.87
C PHE A 37 -0.61 -10.15 4.91
N LYS A 38 0.25 -11.12 4.63
CA LYS A 38 0.49 -12.27 5.52
C LYS A 38 1.54 -11.96 6.57
N GLU A 39 2.56 -11.18 6.19
CA GLU A 39 3.64 -10.76 7.07
C GLU A 39 4.04 -9.32 6.75
N SER A 40 4.46 -8.59 7.77
CA SER A 40 4.94 -7.22 7.65
C SER A 40 6.04 -7.01 8.68
N GLU A 41 7.26 -6.68 8.24
CA GLU A 41 8.40 -6.50 9.11
C GLU A 41 9.15 -5.22 8.75
N VAL A 42 9.28 -4.31 9.71
CA VAL A 42 10.07 -3.10 9.55
C VAL A 42 11.55 -3.46 9.66
N LEU A 43 12.31 -3.22 8.59
CA LEU A 43 13.73 -3.56 8.51
C LEU A 43 14.63 -2.39 8.91
N ALA A 44 14.19 -1.17 8.66
CA ALA A 44 14.94 0.05 8.97
C ALA A 44 13.98 1.17 9.33
N THR A 45 14.40 2.04 10.25
CA THR A 45 13.57 3.13 10.78
C THR A 45 14.35 4.43 10.67
N ARG A 46 13.64 5.52 10.30
CA ARG A 46 14.18 6.87 10.27
C ARG A 46 14.40 7.38 11.70
N GLN A 47 15.16 8.46 11.84
CA GLN A 47 15.40 9.09 13.16
C GLN A 47 14.10 9.54 13.83
N ASP A 48 13.09 9.92 13.04
CA ASP A 48 11.79 10.37 13.54
C ASP A 48 10.83 9.22 13.90
N GLY A 49 11.27 7.96 13.74
CA GLY A 49 10.48 6.78 14.08
C GLY A 49 9.66 6.18 12.93
N TRP A 50 9.56 6.87 11.79
CA TRP A 50 8.87 6.34 10.62
C TRP A 50 9.70 5.27 9.91
N ALA A 51 9.03 4.26 9.38
CA ALA A 51 9.71 3.16 8.70
C ALA A 51 10.38 3.62 7.41
N GLU A 52 11.62 3.20 7.21
CA GLU A 52 12.40 3.48 6.01
C GLU A 52 12.39 2.31 5.03
N GLN A 53 12.45 1.09 5.55
CA GLN A 53 12.31 -0.13 4.75
C GLN A 53 11.42 -1.13 5.46
N VAL A 54 10.53 -1.75 4.69
CA VAL A 54 9.59 -2.75 5.21
C VAL A 54 9.56 -3.94 4.26
N ARG A 55 9.60 -5.15 4.82
CA ARG A 55 9.43 -6.38 4.08
C ARG A 55 8.02 -6.90 4.28
N PHE A 56 7.36 -7.22 3.19
CA PHE A 56 6.02 -7.79 3.19
C PHE A 56 6.00 -9.15 2.53
N THR A 57 5.09 -10.00 3.00
CA THR A 57 4.66 -11.19 2.28
C THR A 57 3.19 -11.01 1.96
N ILE A 58 2.86 -11.02 0.68
CA ILE A 58 1.50 -10.79 0.19
C ILE A 58 1.03 -12.04 -0.54
N GLY A 59 -0.19 -12.47 -0.24
CA GLY A 59 -0.82 -13.61 -0.89
C GLY A 59 -2.13 -13.20 -1.56
N ALA A 60 -2.27 -13.54 -2.84
CA ALA A 60 -3.50 -13.32 -3.60
C ALA A 60 -3.61 -14.36 -4.70
N VAL A 61 -4.82 -14.92 -4.89
CA VAL A 61 -5.15 -15.84 -5.98
C VAL A 61 -4.18 -17.04 -6.07
N GLY A 62 -3.82 -17.61 -4.90
CA GLY A 62 -2.93 -18.77 -4.84
C GLY A 62 -1.45 -18.46 -5.06
N ILE A 63 -1.09 -17.19 -5.20
CA ILE A 63 0.29 -16.74 -5.38
C ILE A 63 0.73 -16.00 -4.12
N THR A 64 1.92 -16.34 -3.60
CA THR A 64 2.52 -15.65 -2.47
C THR A 64 3.82 -15.02 -2.92
N ILE A 65 3.98 -13.74 -2.64
CA ILE A 65 5.13 -12.94 -3.05
C ILE A 65 5.70 -12.22 -1.83
N SER A 66 7.03 -12.30 -1.67
CA SER A 66 7.74 -11.49 -0.68
C SER A 66 8.45 -10.34 -1.38
N MET A 67 8.44 -9.17 -0.74
CA MET A 67 9.07 -7.98 -1.28
C MET A 67 9.56 -7.06 -0.17
N THR A 68 10.58 -6.27 -0.48
CA THR A 68 11.06 -5.20 0.39
C THR A 68 10.85 -3.87 -0.31
N LEU A 69 10.21 -2.93 0.39
CA LEU A 69 9.91 -1.59 -0.12
C LEU A 69 10.67 -0.55 0.68
N ALA A 70 11.17 0.47 -0.03
CA ALA A 70 11.77 1.65 0.60
C ALA A 70 10.75 2.78 0.59
N TYR A 71 10.58 3.43 1.75
CA TYR A 71 9.55 4.45 1.96
C TYR A 71 10.15 5.84 2.06
N THR A 72 9.46 6.82 1.47
CA THR A 72 9.73 8.24 1.64
C THR A 72 8.44 8.96 1.99
N TYR A 73 8.56 10.10 2.68
CA TYR A 73 7.41 10.81 3.23
C TYR A 73 7.53 12.30 2.94
N THR A 74 6.39 12.92 2.64
CA THR A 74 6.21 14.38 2.61
C THR A 74 5.03 14.73 3.51
N ASP A 75 4.64 16.00 3.56
CA ASP A 75 3.51 16.44 4.41
C ASP A 75 2.20 15.74 4.09
N ASP A 76 1.98 15.37 2.82
CA ASP A 76 0.72 14.78 2.37
C ASP A 76 0.88 13.45 1.64
N ARG A 77 2.11 12.91 1.53
CA ARG A 77 2.34 11.68 0.78
C ARG A 77 3.25 10.70 1.51
N MET A 78 2.88 9.43 1.40
CA MET A 78 3.74 8.29 1.73
C MET A 78 4.00 7.55 0.41
N THR A 79 5.25 7.48 -0.02
CA THR A 79 5.60 6.82 -1.28
C THR A 79 6.58 5.68 -1.05
N TRP A 80 6.54 4.69 -1.93
CA TRP A 80 7.47 3.57 -1.86
C TRP A 80 7.99 3.18 -3.22
N THR A 81 9.17 2.56 -3.22
CA THR A 81 9.78 1.93 -4.38
C THR A 81 10.23 0.54 -4.01
N LEU A 82 10.31 -0.33 -5.00
CA LEU A 82 10.76 -1.71 -4.81
C LEU A 82 12.28 -1.75 -4.62
N VAL A 83 12.73 -2.37 -3.51
CA VAL A 83 14.14 -2.68 -3.29
C VAL A 83 14.45 -4.05 -3.89
N GLU A 84 13.63 -5.06 -3.54
CA GLU A 84 13.73 -6.41 -4.09
C GLU A 84 12.38 -7.11 -3.91
N GLY A 85 12.11 -8.11 -4.74
CA GLY A 85 10.87 -8.87 -4.62
C GLY A 85 10.82 -10.06 -5.57
N ASP A 86 10.07 -11.08 -5.15
CA ASP A 86 9.86 -12.26 -5.97
C ASP A 86 8.95 -11.93 -7.15
N MET A 87 9.36 -12.30 -8.35
CA MET A 87 8.56 -12.08 -9.57
C MET A 87 8.15 -10.63 -9.80
N LEU A 88 8.84 -9.68 -9.19
CA LEU A 88 8.60 -8.25 -9.33
C LEU A 88 9.82 -7.56 -9.90
N GLN A 89 9.62 -6.71 -10.91
CA GLN A 89 10.65 -5.82 -11.44
C GLN A 89 10.40 -4.38 -10.99
N ARG A 90 9.14 -4.05 -10.70
CA ARG A 90 8.73 -2.73 -10.23
C ARG A 90 7.48 -2.86 -9.35
N LEU A 91 7.47 -2.16 -8.26
CA LEU A 91 6.30 -2.01 -7.40
C LEU A 91 6.41 -0.64 -6.73
N ASP A 92 6.08 0.39 -7.50
CA ASP A 92 6.16 1.76 -7.04
C ASP A 92 4.76 2.27 -6.77
N GLY A 93 4.60 3.06 -5.74
CA GLY A 93 3.30 3.60 -5.44
C GLY A 93 3.33 4.62 -4.33
N GLY A 94 2.16 4.99 -3.89
CA GLY A 94 2.02 5.93 -2.79
C GLY A 94 0.59 6.19 -2.41
N TYR A 95 0.45 6.73 -1.20
CA TYR A 95 -0.78 7.31 -0.70
C TYR A 95 -0.65 8.83 -0.72
N THR A 96 -1.67 9.50 -1.20
CA THR A 96 -1.86 10.94 -0.99
C THR A 96 -2.96 11.11 0.04
N ILE A 97 -2.67 11.86 1.10
CA ILE A 97 -3.55 12.03 2.27
C ILE A 97 -3.92 13.51 2.31
N ALA A 98 -5.11 13.84 1.81
CA ALA A 98 -5.56 15.23 1.66
C ALA A 98 -6.64 15.57 2.69
N ASP A 99 -6.39 16.63 3.46
CA ASP A 99 -7.37 17.19 4.41
C ASP A 99 -8.48 17.89 3.63
N ASN A 100 -9.74 17.49 3.84
CA ASN A 100 -10.88 18.11 3.18
C ASN A 100 -11.38 19.38 3.88
N GLY A 101 -10.82 19.73 5.04
CA GLY A 101 -11.18 20.93 5.78
C GLY A 101 -12.42 20.79 6.63
N ASP A 102 -13.06 19.63 6.65
CA ASP A 102 -14.28 19.35 7.40
C ASP A 102 -14.14 18.19 8.40
N GLY A 103 -12.91 17.83 8.75
CA GLY A 103 -12.63 16.68 9.63
C GLY A 103 -12.57 15.36 8.90
N THR A 104 -12.71 15.36 7.57
CA THR A 104 -12.56 14.16 6.74
C THR A 104 -11.31 14.24 5.89
N THR A 105 -10.90 13.09 5.36
CA THR A 105 -9.68 12.95 4.56
C THR A 105 -10.01 12.26 3.24
N THR A 106 -9.42 12.74 2.15
CA THR A 106 -9.40 12.00 0.88
C THR A 106 -8.09 11.24 0.78
N LEU A 107 -8.20 9.92 0.67
CA LEU A 107 -7.06 9.03 0.50
C LEU A 107 -7.01 8.56 -0.95
N THR A 108 -5.90 8.81 -1.62
CA THR A 108 -5.64 8.34 -2.99
C THR A 108 -4.50 7.33 -2.95
N TYR A 109 -4.71 6.18 -3.59
CA TYR A 109 -3.72 5.11 -3.70
C TYR A 109 -3.35 4.96 -5.16
N GLU A 110 -2.07 5.14 -5.48
CA GLU A 110 -1.51 4.92 -6.81
C GLU A 110 -0.53 3.74 -6.74
N LEU A 111 -0.57 2.88 -7.76
CA LEU A 111 0.31 1.71 -7.82
C LEU A 111 0.73 1.43 -9.26
N GLU A 112 2.04 1.23 -9.45
CA GLU A 112 2.61 0.76 -10.72
C GLU A 112 3.34 -0.54 -10.47
N VAL A 113 2.95 -1.61 -11.20
CA VAL A 113 3.53 -2.94 -11.05
C VAL A 113 4.06 -3.44 -12.38
N VAL A 114 5.29 -3.92 -12.37
CA VAL A 114 5.86 -4.73 -13.46
C VAL A 114 6.24 -6.07 -12.85
N SER A 115 5.59 -7.13 -13.29
CA SER A 115 5.77 -8.45 -12.70
C SER A 115 6.00 -9.52 -13.76
N THR A 116 6.62 -10.63 -13.33
CA THR A 116 6.80 -11.84 -14.13
C THR A 116 5.86 -12.96 -13.65
N VAL A 117 4.82 -12.59 -12.89
CA VAL A 117 3.79 -13.54 -12.43
C VAL A 117 3.17 -14.21 -13.66
N PRO A 118 3.09 -15.56 -13.68
CA PRO A 118 2.63 -16.29 -14.87
C PRO A 118 1.11 -16.27 -15.02
N LEU A 119 0.54 -15.07 -15.22
CA LEU A 119 -0.88 -14.84 -15.40
C LEU A 119 -1.11 -13.94 -16.61
N PRO A 120 -2.25 -14.09 -17.32
CA PRO A 120 -2.62 -13.17 -18.39
C PRO A 120 -2.70 -11.73 -17.89
N GLY A 121 -2.37 -10.76 -18.75
CA GLY A 121 -2.36 -9.34 -18.38
C GLY A 121 -3.68 -8.84 -17.80
N MET A 122 -4.80 -9.31 -18.34
CA MET A 122 -6.13 -8.96 -17.83
C MET A 122 -6.30 -9.43 -16.36
N VAL A 123 -5.83 -10.64 -16.05
CA VAL A 123 -5.92 -11.19 -14.69
C VAL A 123 -4.99 -10.42 -13.75
N ARG A 124 -3.76 -10.12 -14.17
CA ARG A 124 -2.82 -9.33 -13.35
C ARG A 124 -3.41 -7.96 -13.00
N ARG A 125 -4.01 -7.27 -13.97
CA ARG A 125 -4.63 -5.96 -13.74
C ARG A 125 -5.80 -6.04 -12.77
N ARG A 126 -6.62 -7.08 -12.87
CA ARG A 126 -7.73 -7.31 -11.93
C ARG A 126 -7.23 -7.51 -10.51
N ILE A 127 -6.14 -8.26 -10.34
CA ILE A 127 -5.52 -8.49 -9.03
C ILE A 127 -5.00 -7.16 -8.47
N ALA A 128 -4.27 -6.38 -9.26
CA ALA A 128 -3.74 -5.09 -8.82
C ALA A 128 -4.87 -4.13 -8.43
N THR A 129 -5.93 -4.05 -9.24
CA THR A 129 -7.09 -3.22 -8.94
C THR A 129 -7.79 -3.66 -7.67
N LYS A 130 -7.96 -4.97 -7.48
CA LYS A 130 -8.59 -5.52 -6.28
C LYS A 130 -7.77 -5.21 -5.03
N VAL A 131 -6.46 -5.38 -5.09
CA VAL A 131 -5.57 -5.05 -3.97
C VAL A 131 -5.71 -3.59 -3.58
N VAL A 132 -5.69 -2.68 -4.56
CA VAL A 132 -5.83 -1.25 -4.30
C VAL A 132 -7.19 -0.91 -3.69
N LYS A 133 -8.27 -1.41 -4.27
CA LYS A 133 -9.64 -1.12 -3.78
C LYS A 133 -9.87 -1.72 -2.39
N ASP A 134 -9.47 -2.97 -2.17
CA ASP A 134 -9.65 -3.63 -0.89
C ASP A 134 -8.79 -2.96 0.20
N SER A 135 -7.57 -2.55 -0.13
CA SER A 135 -6.70 -1.83 0.80
C SER A 135 -7.30 -0.50 1.21
N LEU A 136 -7.83 0.28 0.26
CA LEU A 136 -8.48 1.56 0.56
C LEU A 136 -9.67 1.38 1.51
N LYS A 137 -10.51 0.38 1.26
CA LYS A 137 -11.66 0.08 2.12
C LYS A 137 -11.22 -0.35 3.52
N ALA A 138 -10.18 -1.16 3.62
CA ALA A 138 -9.65 -1.63 4.89
C ALA A 138 -9.02 -0.48 5.68
N ILE A 139 -8.27 0.40 5.02
CA ILE A 139 -7.69 1.59 5.65
C ILE A 139 -8.80 2.49 6.18
N ARG A 140 -9.85 2.73 5.39
CA ARG A 140 -11.00 3.53 5.82
C ARG A 140 -11.65 2.93 7.06
N ALA A 141 -11.94 1.63 7.03
CA ALA A 141 -12.59 0.96 8.17
C ALA A 141 -11.74 1.06 9.43
N ARG A 142 -10.42 0.89 9.29
CA ARG A 142 -9.49 0.94 10.43
C ARG A 142 -9.36 2.36 10.97
N ALA A 143 -9.20 3.36 10.11
CA ALA A 143 -9.04 4.76 10.52
C ALA A 143 -10.30 5.30 11.18
N GLU A 144 -11.49 4.91 10.70
CA GLU A 144 -12.78 5.38 11.25
C GLU A 144 -13.09 4.77 12.62
N LYS A 145 -12.42 3.70 12.99
CA LYS A 145 -12.57 3.10 14.34
C LYS A 145 -11.71 3.78 15.40
N ALA A 146 -10.69 4.51 14.97
CA ALA A 146 -9.73 5.13 15.88
C ALA A 146 -10.36 6.28 16.69
#